data_2a644b9f4fc58ea33d1bc48936744f08
#
_entry.id   2a644b9f4fc58ea33d1bc48936744f08
#
_cell.length_a   1.000
_cell.length_b   1.000
_cell.length_c   1.000
_cell.angle_alpha   90.00
_cell.angle_beta   90.00
_cell.angle_gamma   90.00
#
_symmetry.space_group_name_H-M   'P 1'
#
loop_
_entity.id
_entity.type
_entity.pdbx_description
1 polymer ?
#
loop_
_entity_poly.entity_id
_entity_poly.type
_entity_poly.pdbx_seq_one_letter_code
_entity_poly.pdbx_strand_id
1 'polypeptide(L)'
;MAEFGGVPAVVRPPAGGERADAPVVVAWHLLDAPRNERALAAALPLAGLDAWKIYLGLPLSGSRLPPGGEAEIQQRIADDPVLRLHRPIVQGGFEEFPGALAAARRELGLAGDGPIGLLGGSMGSAVAQLVLAEAGAPVRAAVLVSPVTRMRATINGLARHFGAEYAWTPPSTAFAERTDFADRADRLAGTPLRYVIGADDLREPFLDPLDETVAALERHGEVVDKQVIPGMGHGFFDEAADQPTPAAATIDELATDWFRKHL
;
A
#
# COMPACT_ATOMS: atom_id res chain seq x y z
N MET A 1 11.38 -8.78 -15.15
CA MET A 1 10.25 -7.89 -14.85
C MET A 1 9.11 -8.26 -15.75
N ALA A 2 7.86 -8.20 -15.24
CA ALA A 2 6.65 -8.38 -16.00
C ALA A 2 5.96 -7.01 -16.20
N GLU A 3 4.94 -6.98 -17.03
CA GLU A 3 4.04 -5.84 -17.19
C GLU A 3 2.61 -6.38 -17.34
N PHE A 4 1.69 -5.90 -16.55
CA PHE A 4 0.30 -6.34 -16.58
C PHE A 4 -0.63 -5.16 -16.85
N GLY A 5 -1.27 -5.17 -18.02
CA GLY A 5 -2.17 -4.09 -18.41
C GLY A 5 -1.48 -2.71 -18.47
N GLY A 6 -0.22 -2.66 -18.85
CA GLY A 6 0.59 -1.44 -18.88
C GLY A 6 1.23 -1.06 -17.53
N VAL A 7 1.05 -1.88 -16.48
CA VAL A 7 1.63 -1.63 -15.16
C VAL A 7 2.87 -2.51 -14.96
N PRO A 8 4.06 -1.94 -14.72
CA PRO A 8 5.26 -2.70 -14.40
C PRO A 8 5.07 -3.52 -13.12
N ALA A 9 5.60 -4.74 -13.11
CA ALA A 9 5.43 -5.64 -11.99
C ALA A 9 6.65 -6.54 -11.74
N VAL A 10 6.81 -6.95 -10.48
CA VAL A 10 7.63 -8.10 -10.08
C VAL A 10 6.69 -9.22 -9.66
N VAL A 11 6.97 -10.44 -10.14
CA VAL A 11 6.18 -11.63 -9.81
C VAL A 11 7.06 -12.60 -9.03
N ARG A 12 6.48 -13.19 -7.98
CA ARG A 12 7.08 -14.31 -7.25
C ARG A 12 6.08 -15.46 -7.16
N PRO A 13 6.52 -16.69 -7.45
CA PRO A 13 5.63 -17.86 -7.44
C PRO A 13 5.27 -18.27 -6.00
N PRO A 14 4.26 -19.12 -5.82
CA PRO A 14 3.95 -19.79 -4.55
C PRO A 14 5.14 -20.57 -3.99
N ALA A 15 5.24 -20.70 -2.66
CA ALA A 15 6.29 -21.48 -2.01
C ALA A 15 6.27 -22.97 -2.39
N GLY A 16 5.08 -23.52 -2.65
CA GLY A 16 4.88 -24.90 -3.11
C GLY A 16 5.08 -25.11 -4.61
N GLY A 17 5.54 -24.09 -5.35
CA GLY A 17 5.68 -24.12 -6.80
C GLY A 17 4.49 -23.50 -7.54
N GLU A 18 4.66 -23.29 -8.83
CA GLU A 18 3.64 -22.65 -9.68
C GLU A 18 2.39 -23.51 -9.78
N ARG A 19 1.25 -22.95 -9.42
CA ARG A 19 -0.08 -23.58 -9.50
C ARG A 19 -1.11 -22.55 -9.92
N ALA A 20 -1.99 -22.95 -10.83
CA ALA A 20 -3.06 -22.09 -11.33
C ALA A 20 -4.11 -21.73 -10.28
N ASP A 21 -4.32 -22.61 -9.29
CA ASP A 21 -5.31 -22.47 -8.21
C ASP A 21 -4.78 -21.80 -6.95
N ALA A 22 -3.47 -21.45 -6.92
CA ALA A 22 -2.89 -20.76 -5.76
C ALA A 22 -3.50 -19.35 -5.59
N PRO A 23 -3.70 -18.89 -4.35
CA PRO A 23 -4.12 -17.53 -4.06
C PRO A 23 -3.18 -16.49 -4.66
N VAL A 24 -3.66 -15.26 -4.76
CA VAL A 24 -2.86 -14.12 -5.27
C VAL A 24 -2.76 -13.04 -4.21
N VAL A 25 -1.57 -12.54 -3.94
CA VAL A 25 -1.34 -11.30 -3.18
C VAL A 25 -0.91 -10.21 -4.17
N VAL A 26 -1.65 -9.11 -4.22
CA VAL A 26 -1.27 -7.91 -4.97
C VAL A 26 -0.67 -6.89 -4.01
N ALA A 27 0.49 -6.35 -4.37
CA ALA A 27 1.27 -5.48 -3.51
C ALA A 27 1.62 -4.15 -4.19
N TRP A 28 1.60 -3.04 -3.40
CA TRP A 28 2.03 -1.70 -3.82
C TRP A 28 3.05 -1.13 -2.83
N HIS A 29 4.10 -0.53 -3.38
CA HIS A 29 5.21 0.03 -2.61
C HIS A 29 4.89 1.41 -2.01
N LEU A 30 5.85 1.96 -1.25
CA LEU A 30 5.79 3.29 -0.65
C LEU A 30 6.23 4.37 -1.67
N LEU A 31 6.05 5.65 -1.32
CA LEU A 31 6.81 6.75 -1.91
C LEU A 31 8.16 6.94 -1.21
N ASP A 32 8.24 6.59 0.05
CA ASP A 32 9.48 6.38 0.79
C ASP A 32 10.07 4.99 0.51
N ALA A 33 11.24 4.70 1.06
CA ALA A 33 11.92 3.44 0.82
C ALA A 33 11.24 2.24 1.54
N PRO A 34 10.84 1.19 0.83
CA PRO A 34 11.09 0.85 -0.59
C PRO A 34 10.15 1.58 -1.57
N ARG A 35 10.72 2.38 -2.48
CA ARG A 35 9.95 3.28 -3.36
C ARG A 35 9.71 2.76 -4.78
N ASN A 36 9.85 1.47 -4.99
CA ASN A 36 9.50 0.80 -6.24
C ASN A 36 9.16 -0.68 -6.01
N GLU A 37 8.56 -1.31 -7.01
CA GLU A 37 8.09 -2.70 -6.97
C GLU A 37 9.22 -3.72 -6.76
N ARG A 38 10.45 -3.42 -7.21
CA ARG A 38 11.63 -4.29 -7.02
C ARG A 38 12.13 -4.26 -5.60
N ALA A 39 12.29 -3.06 -5.05
CA ALA A 39 12.74 -2.86 -3.67
C ALA A 39 11.71 -3.44 -2.68
N LEU A 40 10.39 -3.26 -2.95
CA LEU A 40 9.36 -3.89 -2.13
C LEU A 40 9.43 -5.42 -2.20
N ALA A 41 9.56 -6.01 -3.40
CA ALA A 41 9.68 -7.45 -3.56
C ALA A 41 10.98 -8.03 -2.98
N ALA A 42 12.02 -7.21 -2.80
CA ALA A 42 13.24 -7.59 -2.10
C ALA A 42 13.07 -7.49 -0.57
N ALA A 43 12.40 -6.44 -0.08
CA ALA A 43 12.16 -6.22 1.34
C ALA A 43 11.13 -7.19 1.92
N LEU A 44 10.06 -7.46 1.19
CA LEU A 44 8.96 -8.34 1.61
C LEU A 44 8.73 -9.43 0.54
N PRO A 45 9.63 -10.42 0.44
CA PRO A 45 9.52 -11.46 -0.58
C PRO A 45 8.35 -12.42 -0.35
N LEU A 46 7.80 -12.49 0.87
CA LEU A 46 6.77 -13.44 1.30
C LEU A 46 7.12 -14.88 0.85
N ALA A 47 8.41 -15.24 0.99
CA ALA A 47 8.95 -16.45 0.39
C ALA A 47 8.31 -17.73 0.93
N GLY A 48 7.86 -17.69 2.18
CA GLY A 48 7.18 -18.81 2.83
C GLY A 48 5.68 -18.89 2.53
N LEU A 49 5.11 -17.97 1.74
CA LEU A 49 3.68 -17.94 1.43
C LEU A 49 3.37 -18.74 0.17
N ASP A 50 2.42 -19.66 0.26
CA ASP A 50 1.94 -20.48 -0.85
C ASP A 50 0.87 -19.76 -1.68
N ALA A 51 1.23 -18.57 -2.18
CA ALA A 51 0.42 -17.71 -3.04
C ALA A 51 1.31 -17.07 -4.10
N TRP A 52 0.74 -16.67 -5.23
CA TRP A 52 1.38 -15.76 -6.17
C TRP A 52 1.51 -14.37 -5.55
N LYS A 53 2.66 -13.74 -5.67
CA LYS A 53 2.91 -12.38 -5.20
C LYS A 53 3.19 -11.49 -6.39
N ILE A 54 2.36 -10.45 -6.59
CA ILE A 54 2.42 -9.52 -7.72
C ILE A 54 2.64 -8.11 -7.16
N TYR A 55 3.85 -7.62 -7.28
CA TYR A 55 4.25 -6.29 -6.81
C TYR A 55 4.12 -5.30 -7.96
N LEU A 56 3.13 -4.40 -7.88
CA LEU A 56 2.81 -3.42 -8.92
C LEU A 56 3.53 -2.09 -8.67
N GLY A 57 4.04 -1.49 -9.74
CA GLY A 57 4.60 -0.14 -9.72
C GLY A 57 3.51 0.92 -9.59
N LEU A 58 3.67 1.86 -8.64
CA LEU A 58 2.77 3.00 -8.49
C LEU A 58 2.98 4.06 -9.58
N PRO A 59 1.92 4.74 -10.03
CA PRO A 59 2.07 5.91 -10.91
C PRO A 59 3.00 6.97 -10.31
N LEU A 60 3.74 7.67 -11.14
CA LEU A 60 4.64 8.77 -10.78
C LEU A 60 5.75 8.39 -9.78
N SER A 61 6.05 7.12 -9.61
CA SER A 61 7.04 6.66 -8.63
C SER A 61 7.84 5.47 -9.16
N GLY A 62 9.04 5.27 -8.62
CA GLY A 62 9.90 4.13 -8.93
C GLY A 62 10.21 4.01 -10.43
N SER A 63 9.85 2.88 -11.03
CA SER A 63 10.02 2.62 -12.45
C SER A 63 9.12 3.47 -13.36
N ARG A 64 8.17 4.22 -12.79
CA ARG A 64 7.17 5.04 -13.48
C ARG A 64 7.32 6.54 -13.21
N LEU A 65 8.52 6.99 -12.85
CA LEU A 65 8.81 8.42 -12.73
C LEU A 65 8.47 9.14 -14.04
N PRO A 66 7.94 10.38 -13.96
CA PRO A 66 7.65 11.17 -15.15
C PRO A 66 8.96 11.52 -15.91
N PRO A 67 8.87 11.98 -17.18
CA PRO A 67 10.06 12.29 -17.97
C PRO A 67 11.05 13.28 -17.32
N GLY A 68 10.56 14.22 -16.51
CA GLY A 68 11.39 15.15 -15.73
C GLY A 68 12.01 14.54 -14.46
N GLY A 69 11.77 13.26 -14.18
CA GLY A 69 12.33 12.54 -13.03
C GLY A 69 11.95 13.15 -11.68
N GLU A 70 12.86 13.03 -10.71
CA GLU A 70 12.66 13.56 -9.36
C GLU A 70 12.43 15.08 -9.33
N ALA A 71 13.04 15.83 -10.26
CA ALA A 71 12.84 17.28 -10.33
C ALA A 71 11.37 17.62 -10.65
N GLU A 72 10.72 16.85 -11.52
CA GLU A 72 9.30 17.02 -11.79
C GLU A 72 8.44 16.64 -10.58
N ILE A 73 8.82 15.61 -9.83
CA ILE A 73 8.12 15.24 -8.59
C ILE A 73 8.22 16.39 -7.57
N GLN A 74 9.40 16.98 -7.37
CA GLN A 74 9.55 18.13 -6.48
C GLN A 74 8.72 19.34 -6.93
N GLN A 75 8.64 19.59 -8.25
CA GLN A 75 7.79 20.65 -8.77
C GLN A 75 6.29 20.37 -8.50
N ARG A 76 5.85 19.12 -8.68
CA ARG A 76 4.46 18.70 -8.36
C ARG A 76 4.12 18.90 -6.89
N ILE A 77 5.05 18.58 -6.00
CA ILE A 77 4.91 18.82 -4.55
C ILE A 77 4.80 20.33 -4.26
N ALA A 78 5.64 21.15 -4.88
CA ALA A 78 5.63 22.59 -4.69
C ALA A 78 4.35 23.25 -5.24
N ASP A 79 3.83 22.75 -6.37
CA ASP A 79 2.61 23.28 -6.99
C ASP A 79 1.35 22.91 -6.18
N ASP A 80 1.16 21.61 -5.92
CA ASP A 80 0.05 21.08 -5.13
C ASP A 80 0.33 19.58 -4.82
N PRO A 81 0.83 19.25 -3.62
CA PRO A 81 1.18 17.88 -3.27
C PRO A 81 -0.03 16.94 -3.32
N VAL A 82 -1.22 17.42 -3.00
CA VAL A 82 -2.42 16.57 -3.00
C VAL A 82 -2.91 16.31 -4.41
N LEU A 83 -3.18 17.34 -5.18
CA LEU A 83 -3.81 17.19 -6.50
C LEU A 83 -2.84 16.79 -7.61
N ARG A 84 -1.53 17.11 -7.44
CA ARG A 84 -0.53 16.82 -8.46
C ARG A 84 0.33 15.60 -8.19
N LEU A 85 0.34 15.09 -6.95
CA LEU A 85 1.12 13.90 -6.60
C LEU A 85 0.24 12.83 -5.95
N HIS A 86 -0.28 13.05 -4.73
CA HIS A 86 -0.94 11.98 -3.97
C HIS A 86 -2.20 11.45 -4.67
N ARG A 87 -3.07 12.32 -5.17
CA ARG A 87 -4.28 11.91 -5.88
C ARG A 87 -3.98 11.11 -7.16
N PRO A 88 -3.11 11.56 -8.08
CA PRO A 88 -2.74 10.77 -9.26
C PRO A 88 -2.18 9.39 -8.93
N ILE A 89 -1.40 9.26 -7.86
CA ILE A 89 -0.83 7.98 -7.43
C ILE A 89 -1.92 7.04 -6.92
N VAL A 90 -2.72 7.50 -5.96
CA VAL A 90 -3.73 6.65 -5.30
C VAL A 90 -4.86 6.32 -6.26
N GLN A 91 -5.39 7.32 -6.95
CA GLN A 91 -6.47 7.13 -7.91
C GLN A 91 -6.01 6.30 -9.12
N GLY A 92 -4.83 6.60 -9.67
CA GLY A 92 -4.28 5.83 -10.79
C GLY A 92 -4.00 4.38 -10.41
N GLY A 93 -3.38 4.12 -9.25
CA GLY A 93 -3.16 2.74 -8.77
C GLY A 93 -4.47 1.97 -8.57
N PHE A 94 -5.51 2.64 -8.06
CA PHE A 94 -6.85 2.06 -7.95
C PHE A 94 -7.49 1.76 -9.31
N GLU A 95 -7.44 2.70 -10.24
CA GLU A 95 -8.04 2.56 -11.58
C GLU A 95 -7.34 1.49 -12.43
N GLU A 96 -6.03 1.34 -12.28
CA GLU A 96 -5.23 0.33 -12.99
C GLU A 96 -5.42 -1.08 -12.41
N PHE A 97 -5.76 -1.22 -11.14
CA PHE A 97 -5.80 -2.51 -10.43
C PHE A 97 -6.64 -3.59 -11.14
N PRO A 98 -7.91 -3.36 -11.57
CA PRO A 98 -8.71 -4.40 -12.20
C PRO A 98 -8.08 -4.92 -13.50
N GLY A 99 -7.55 -4.00 -14.32
CA GLY A 99 -6.89 -4.34 -15.58
C GLY A 99 -5.59 -5.11 -15.37
N ALA A 100 -4.76 -4.67 -14.41
CA ALA A 100 -3.51 -5.33 -14.06
C ALA A 100 -3.75 -6.74 -13.49
N LEU A 101 -4.72 -6.91 -12.58
CA LEU A 101 -5.06 -8.21 -12.02
C LEU A 101 -5.60 -9.17 -13.10
N ALA A 102 -6.48 -8.70 -13.98
CA ALA A 102 -7.01 -9.51 -15.07
C ALA A 102 -5.91 -9.95 -16.07
N ALA A 103 -4.98 -9.04 -16.40
CA ALA A 103 -3.83 -9.35 -17.24
C ALA A 103 -2.91 -10.38 -16.56
N ALA A 104 -2.59 -10.17 -15.28
CA ALA A 104 -1.76 -11.10 -14.51
C ALA A 104 -2.37 -12.51 -14.45
N ARG A 105 -3.67 -12.62 -14.17
CA ARG A 105 -4.38 -13.91 -14.15
C ARG A 105 -4.28 -14.62 -15.49
N ARG A 106 -4.52 -13.93 -16.58
CA ARG A 106 -4.44 -14.48 -17.92
C ARG A 106 -3.03 -14.93 -18.29
N GLU A 107 -2.03 -14.10 -18.04
CA GLU A 107 -0.63 -14.33 -18.46
C GLU A 107 0.09 -15.37 -17.60
N LEU A 108 -0.28 -15.46 -16.32
CA LEU A 108 0.23 -16.50 -15.40
C LEU A 108 -0.63 -17.78 -15.43
N GLY A 109 -1.69 -17.84 -16.22
CA GLY A 109 -2.56 -19.00 -16.31
C GLY A 109 -3.31 -19.30 -15.00
N LEU A 110 -3.65 -18.27 -14.22
CA LEU A 110 -4.30 -18.45 -12.91
C LEU A 110 -5.78 -18.78 -13.10
N ALA A 111 -6.29 -19.69 -12.26
CA ALA A 111 -7.68 -20.11 -12.32
C ALA A 111 -8.64 -19.06 -11.75
N GLY A 112 -9.60 -18.65 -12.59
CA GLY A 112 -10.82 -17.94 -12.17
C GLY A 112 -10.66 -16.64 -11.39
N ASP A 113 -11.75 -16.25 -10.75
CA ASP A 113 -11.86 -15.04 -9.93
C ASP A 113 -11.66 -15.35 -8.44
N GLY A 114 -10.68 -16.22 -8.14
CA GLY A 114 -10.36 -16.62 -6.77
C GLY A 114 -10.04 -15.43 -5.85
N PRO A 115 -10.15 -15.64 -4.53
CA PRO A 115 -9.90 -14.60 -3.55
C PRO A 115 -8.45 -14.11 -3.59
N ILE A 116 -8.26 -12.85 -3.22
CA ILE A 116 -6.94 -12.21 -3.22
C ILE A 116 -6.59 -11.67 -1.83
N GLY A 117 -5.28 -11.53 -1.57
CA GLY A 117 -4.72 -10.71 -0.51
C GLY A 117 -4.24 -9.37 -1.06
N LEU A 118 -4.24 -8.33 -0.25
CA LEU A 118 -3.65 -7.03 -0.58
C LEU A 118 -2.52 -6.69 0.38
N LEU A 119 -1.41 -6.19 -0.14
CA LEU A 119 -0.32 -5.63 0.64
C LEU A 119 -0.05 -4.20 0.16
N GLY A 120 -0.03 -3.24 1.06
CA GLY A 120 0.26 -1.86 0.70
C GLY A 120 1.19 -1.18 1.69
N GLY A 121 2.20 -0.47 1.19
CA GLY A 121 3.04 0.39 2.02
C GLY A 121 2.74 1.87 1.80
N SER A 122 2.61 2.68 2.87
CA SER A 122 2.38 4.12 2.81
C SER A 122 1.33 4.49 1.74
N MET A 123 1.70 5.19 0.68
CA MET A 123 0.79 5.52 -0.43
C MET A 123 0.17 4.27 -1.08
N GLY A 124 0.92 3.17 -1.19
CA GLY A 124 0.39 1.89 -1.64
C GLY A 124 -0.68 1.31 -0.70
N SER A 125 -0.62 1.63 0.60
CA SER A 125 -1.67 1.26 1.54
C SER A 125 -2.98 2.02 1.30
N ALA A 126 -2.89 3.29 0.90
CA ALA A 126 -4.07 4.07 0.50
C ALA A 126 -4.72 3.48 -0.76
N VAL A 127 -3.91 3.00 -1.73
CA VAL A 127 -4.43 2.24 -2.90
C VAL A 127 -5.13 0.97 -2.44
N ALA A 128 -4.49 0.15 -1.60
CA ALA A 128 -5.05 -1.10 -1.10
C ALA A 128 -6.38 -0.88 -0.35
N GLN A 129 -6.44 0.12 0.53
CA GLN A 129 -7.66 0.47 1.26
C GLN A 129 -8.77 0.99 0.33
N LEU A 130 -8.41 1.73 -0.71
CA LEU A 130 -9.38 2.19 -1.71
C LEU A 130 -9.93 1.02 -2.55
N VAL A 131 -9.08 0.04 -2.89
CA VAL A 131 -9.50 -1.21 -3.54
C VAL A 131 -10.47 -1.99 -2.65
N LEU A 132 -10.18 -2.12 -1.35
CA LEU A 132 -11.09 -2.73 -0.37
C LEU A 132 -12.46 -2.03 -0.35
N ALA A 133 -12.43 -0.70 -0.29
CA ALA A 133 -13.64 0.11 -0.12
C ALA A 133 -14.54 0.16 -1.36
N GLU A 134 -13.96 0.06 -2.58
CA GLU A 134 -14.68 0.46 -3.80
C GLU A 134 -14.57 -0.51 -4.98
N ALA A 135 -13.56 -1.40 -5.04
CA ALA A 135 -13.37 -2.22 -6.25
C ALA A 135 -14.31 -3.42 -6.36
N GLY A 136 -15.00 -3.80 -5.29
CA GLY A 136 -15.85 -5.01 -5.29
C GLY A 136 -15.08 -6.31 -5.53
N ALA A 137 -13.76 -6.30 -5.33
CA ALA A 137 -12.91 -7.47 -5.50
C ALA A 137 -13.04 -8.44 -4.31
N PRO A 138 -12.89 -9.76 -4.51
CA PRO A 138 -13.01 -10.75 -3.45
C PRO A 138 -11.78 -10.79 -2.55
N VAL A 139 -11.53 -9.71 -1.82
CA VAL A 139 -10.38 -9.60 -0.90
C VAL A 139 -10.64 -10.41 0.37
N ARG A 140 -9.70 -11.28 0.73
CA ARG A 140 -9.76 -12.14 1.93
C ARG A 140 -8.95 -11.62 3.10
N ALA A 141 -7.89 -10.87 2.83
CA ALA A 141 -7.04 -10.29 3.86
C ALA A 141 -6.25 -9.11 3.31
N ALA A 142 -5.88 -8.17 4.17
CA ALA A 142 -4.92 -7.14 3.80
C ALA A 142 -3.86 -6.93 4.89
N VAL A 143 -2.64 -6.57 4.45
CA VAL A 143 -1.54 -6.11 5.29
C VAL A 143 -1.11 -4.72 4.82
N LEU A 144 -1.10 -3.77 5.74
CA LEU A 144 -0.88 -2.35 5.48
C LEU A 144 0.30 -1.86 6.33
N VAL A 145 1.40 -1.51 5.67
CA VAL A 145 2.67 -1.17 6.32
C VAL A 145 2.89 0.33 6.27
N SER A 146 3.26 0.95 7.40
CA SER A 146 3.40 2.41 7.54
C SER A 146 2.23 3.16 6.89
N PRO A 147 0.96 2.83 7.25
CA PRO A 147 -0.18 3.12 6.40
C PRO A 147 -0.59 4.59 6.41
N VAL A 148 -1.04 5.06 5.25
CA VAL A 148 -1.82 6.29 5.12
C VAL A 148 -3.30 5.93 5.26
N THR A 149 -3.89 6.23 6.40
CA THR A 149 -5.29 5.88 6.71
C THR A 149 -6.25 7.06 6.63
N ARG A 150 -5.73 8.29 6.81
CA ARG A 150 -6.50 9.53 6.76
C ARG A 150 -5.69 10.59 6.02
N MET A 151 -5.91 10.74 4.71
CA MET A 151 -5.11 11.61 3.84
C MET A 151 -5.03 13.05 4.36
N ARG A 152 -6.13 13.60 4.88
CA ARG A 152 -6.13 14.95 5.44
C ARG A 152 -5.17 15.10 6.62
N ALA A 153 -5.19 14.15 7.55
CA ALA A 153 -4.32 14.16 8.72
C ALA A 153 -2.85 14.01 8.30
N THR A 154 -2.58 13.07 7.39
CA THR A 154 -1.24 12.85 6.83
C THR A 154 -0.68 14.12 6.18
N ILE A 155 -1.43 14.77 5.28
CA ILE A 155 -0.98 15.99 4.61
C ILE A 155 -0.77 17.14 5.60
N ASN A 156 -1.70 17.36 6.53
CA ASN A 156 -1.58 18.42 7.52
C ASN A 156 -0.39 18.17 8.47
N GLY A 157 -0.20 16.93 8.91
CA GLY A 157 0.91 16.55 9.78
C GLY A 157 2.27 16.73 9.09
N LEU A 158 2.40 16.26 7.84
CA LEU A 158 3.62 16.46 7.04
C LEU A 158 3.88 17.94 6.77
N ALA A 159 2.86 18.70 6.38
CA ALA A 159 3.02 20.15 6.16
C ALA A 159 3.55 20.85 7.42
N ARG A 160 2.96 20.59 8.60
CA ARG A 160 3.46 21.14 9.87
C ARG A 160 4.89 20.69 10.19
N HIS A 161 5.21 19.42 9.96
CA HIS A 161 6.55 18.89 10.18
C HIS A 161 7.62 19.66 9.36
N PHE A 162 7.27 20.09 8.14
CA PHE A 162 8.13 20.91 7.29
C PHE A 162 7.92 22.42 7.43
N GLY A 163 7.19 22.88 8.46
CA GLY A 163 6.94 24.30 8.73
C GLY A 163 6.00 24.99 7.73
N ALA A 164 5.10 24.24 7.10
CA ALA A 164 4.15 24.71 6.11
C ALA A 164 2.70 24.40 6.51
N GLU A 165 1.75 24.97 5.77
CA GLU A 165 0.34 24.64 5.83
C GLU A 165 -0.19 24.34 4.43
N TYR A 166 -1.06 23.34 4.30
CA TYR A 166 -1.72 23.05 3.04
C TYR A 166 -3.09 23.74 2.96
N ALA A 167 -3.29 24.55 1.93
CA ALA A 167 -4.55 25.24 1.68
C ALA A 167 -5.53 24.32 0.97
N TRP A 168 -6.45 23.72 1.70
CA TRP A 168 -7.47 22.83 1.17
C TRP A 168 -8.45 23.54 0.23
N THR A 169 -8.59 22.97 -0.97
CA THR A 169 -9.58 23.36 -1.98
C THR A 169 -10.72 22.36 -2.05
N PRO A 170 -11.87 22.66 -2.68
CA PRO A 170 -12.92 21.66 -2.81
C PRO A 170 -12.47 20.35 -3.47
N PRO A 171 -11.65 20.34 -4.56
CA PRO A 171 -11.15 19.08 -5.13
C PRO A 171 -10.20 18.29 -4.23
N SER A 172 -9.30 18.95 -3.52
CA SER A 172 -8.39 18.26 -2.59
C SER A 172 -9.13 17.75 -1.35
N THR A 173 -10.14 18.50 -0.87
CA THR A 173 -11.03 18.08 0.20
C THR A 173 -11.80 16.80 -0.18
N ALA A 174 -12.43 16.77 -1.35
CA ALA A 174 -13.16 15.60 -1.82
C ALA A 174 -12.25 14.34 -1.95
N PHE A 175 -11.00 14.52 -2.39
CA PHE A 175 -10.04 13.42 -2.40
C PHE A 175 -9.66 12.96 -0.99
N ALA A 176 -9.44 13.89 -0.06
CA ALA A 176 -9.12 13.55 1.33
C ALA A 176 -10.29 12.83 2.02
N GLU A 177 -11.53 13.23 1.78
CA GLU A 177 -12.73 12.56 2.29
C GLU A 177 -12.88 11.14 1.71
N ARG A 178 -12.60 10.95 0.42
CA ARG A 178 -12.62 9.63 -0.22
C ARG A 178 -11.55 8.68 0.37
N THR A 179 -10.45 9.23 0.86
CA THR A 179 -9.32 8.48 1.45
C THR A 179 -9.22 8.66 2.97
N ASP A 180 -10.33 8.97 3.63
CA ASP A 180 -10.48 8.91 5.08
C ASP A 180 -11.09 7.55 5.47
N PHE A 181 -10.23 6.59 5.78
CA PHE A 181 -10.66 5.23 6.05
C PHE A 181 -11.16 5.02 7.49
N ALA A 182 -10.95 5.99 8.39
CA ALA A 182 -11.62 6.00 9.70
C ALA A 182 -13.11 6.34 9.55
N ASP A 183 -13.43 7.39 8.79
CA ASP A 183 -14.81 7.81 8.54
C ASP A 183 -15.55 6.84 7.58
N ARG A 184 -14.80 5.98 6.89
CA ARG A 184 -15.29 4.96 5.95
C ARG A 184 -15.00 3.52 6.42
N ALA A 185 -14.88 3.30 7.72
CA ALA A 185 -14.58 1.99 8.30
C ALA A 185 -15.59 0.91 7.89
N ASP A 186 -16.86 1.28 7.70
CA ASP A 186 -17.93 0.41 7.18
C ASP A 186 -17.61 -0.17 5.78
N ARG A 187 -16.84 0.54 4.97
CA ARG A 187 -16.42 0.10 3.63
C ARG A 187 -15.29 -0.91 3.63
N LEU A 188 -14.55 -1.02 4.72
CA LEU A 188 -13.49 -2.00 4.91
C LEU A 188 -14.01 -3.26 5.63
N ALA A 189 -15.28 -3.27 6.01
CA ALA A 189 -15.91 -4.30 6.81
C ALA A 189 -15.83 -5.70 6.17
N GLY A 190 -15.68 -6.71 7.01
CA GLY A 190 -15.66 -8.13 6.61
C GLY A 190 -14.32 -8.64 6.08
N THR A 191 -13.29 -7.79 5.98
CA THR A 191 -11.94 -8.21 5.57
C THR A 191 -10.98 -8.13 6.76
N PRO A 192 -10.32 -9.21 7.16
CA PRO A 192 -9.26 -9.19 8.16
C PRO A 192 -8.11 -8.24 7.76
N LEU A 193 -7.80 -7.27 8.62
CA LEU A 193 -6.79 -6.23 8.37
C LEU A 193 -5.66 -6.34 9.38
N ARG A 194 -4.41 -6.35 8.90
CA ARG A 194 -3.22 -6.15 9.72
C ARG A 194 -2.55 -4.84 9.35
N TYR A 195 -2.40 -3.96 10.33
CA TYR A 195 -1.60 -2.75 10.24
C TYR A 195 -0.25 -2.96 10.91
N VAL A 196 0.83 -2.61 10.21
CA VAL A 196 2.20 -2.67 10.74
C VAL A 196 2.80 -1.27 10.64
N ILE A 197 3.28 -0.73 11.76
CA ILE A 197 3.84 0.63 11.79
C ILE A 197 5.10 0.67 12.66
N GLY A 198 6.03 1.55 12.34
CA GLY A 198 7.21 1.81 13.15
C GLY A 198 6.88 2.62 14.41
N ALA A 199 7.52 2.29 15.53
CA ALA A 199 7.38 3.05 16.77
C ALA A 199 7.96 4.47 16.65
N ASP A 200 8.95 4.66 15.77
CA ASP A 200 9.66 5.91 15.53
C ASP A 200 9.10 6.68 14.32
N ASP A 201 7.94 6.26 13.79
CA ASP A 201 7.24 7.00 12.73
C ASP A 201 6.63 8.30 13.28
N LEU A 202 6.35 9.26 12.40
CA LEU A 202 5.79 10.55 12.80
C LEU A 202 4.37 10.41 13.36
N ARG A 203 4.15 10.98 14.56
CA ARG A 203 2.86 10.84 15.25
C ARG A 203 1.70 11.43 14.47
N GLU A 204 1.76 12.74 14.19
CA GLU A 204 0.63 13.47 13.60
C GLU A 204 0.22 12.97 12.21
N PRO A 205 1.18 12.68 11.28
CA PRO A 205 0.78 12.22 9.94
C PRO A 205 0.42 10.74 9.88
N PHE A 206 0.92 9.88 10.79
CA PHE A 206 0.80 8.43 10.63
C PHE A 206 0.29 7.69 11.87
N LEU A 207 0.93 7.84 13.04
CA LEU A 207 0.57 7.07 14.24
C LEU A 207 -0.81 7.42 14.76
N ASP A 208 -1.10 8.71 14.97
CA ASP A 208 -2.38 9.15 15.50
C ASP A 208 -3.56 8.85 14.53
N PRO A 209 -3.46 9.11 13.20
CA PRO A 209 -4.49 8.70 12.25
C PRO A 209 -4.72 7.20 12.18
N LEU A 210 -3.67 6.38 12.35
CA LEU A 210 -3.81 4.95 12.42
C LEU A 210 -4.58 4.51 13.66
N ASP A 211 -4.28 5.09 14.83
CA ASP A 211 -4.99 4.79 16.08
C ASP A 211 -6.48 5.10 15.96
N GLU A 212 -6.83 6.25 15.37
CA GLU A 212 -8.22 6.62 15.10
C GLU A 212 -8.90 5.63 14.15
N THR A 213 -8.20 5.17 13.11
CA THR A 213 -8.75 4.23 12.13
C THR A 213 -8.96 2.85 12.74
N VAL A 214 -7.99 2.33 13.50
CA VAL A 214 -8.13 1.04 14.22
C VAL A 214 -9.32 1.11 15.18
N ALA A 215 -9.43 2.17 15.97
CA ALA A 215 -10.56 2.35 16.89
C ALA A 215 -11.92 2.44 16.15
N ALA A 216 -11.95 3.03 14.94
CA ALA A 216 -13.15 3.05 14.12
C ALA A 216 -13.54 1.66 13.64
N LEU A 217 -12.60 0.88 13.11
CA LEU A 217 -12.81 -0.50 12.66
C LEU A 217 -13.26 -1.41 13.80
N GLU A 218 -12.63 -1.33 14.97
CA GLU A 218 -13.02 -2.09 16.17
C GLU A 218 -14.46 -1.80 16.60
N ARG A 219 -14.93 -0.54 16.52
CA ARG A 219 -16.33 -0.19 16.79
C ARG A 219 -17.31 -0.84 15.81
N HIS A 220 -16.87 -1.16 14.60
CA HIS A 220 -17.65 -1.93 13.62
C HIS A 220 -17.53 -3.44 13.81
N GLY A 221 -16.76 -3.92 14.79
CA GLY A 221 -16.59 -5.35 15.10
C GLY A 221 -15.65 -6.08 14.14
N GLU A 222 -14.77 -5.36 13.46
CA GLU A 222 -13.89 -5.91 12.45
C GLU A 222 -12.68 -6.65 13.05
N VAL A 223 -12.14 -7.62 12.30
CA VAL A 223 -10.91 -8.32 12.65
C VAL A 223 -9.71 -7.44 12.29
N VAL A 224 -9.25 -6.68 13.26
CA VAL A 224 -8.11 -5.76 13.11
C VAL A 224 -6.97 -6.18 14.02
N ASP A 225 -5.76 -6.21 13.47
CA ASP A 225 -4.52 -6.45 14.21
C ASP A 225 -3.53 -5.31 13.93
N LYS A 226 -3.05 -4.67 14.98
CA LYS A 226 -2.06 -3.60 14.89
C LYS A 226 -0.73 -4.06 15.50
N GLN A 227 0.33 -4.03 14.71
CA GLN A 227 1.68 -4.36 15.10
C GLN A 227 2.56 -3.11 15.06
N VAL A 228 3.30 -2.85 16.15
CA VAL A 228 4.23 -1.72 16.26
C VAL A 228 5.65 -2.27 16.35
N ILE A 229 6.52 -1.85 15.42
CA ILE A 229 7.91 -2.34 15.35
C ILE A 229 8.85 -1.32 16.03
N PRO A 230 9.51 -1.69 17.14
CA PRO A 230 10.47 -0.82 17.80
C PRO A 230 11.66 -0.47 16.90
N GLY A 231 12.11 0.78 16.93
CA GLY A 231 13.27 1.25 16.16
C GLY A 231 13.03 1.38 14.65
N MET A 232 11.80 1.21 14.19
CA MET A 232 11.43 1.43 12.79
C MET A 232 10.78 2.81 12.65
N GLY A 233 11.26 3.59 11.65
CA GLY A 233 10.60 4.81 11.18
C GLY A 233 9.55 4.50 10.11
N HIS A 234 9.36 5.43 9.15
CA HIS A 234 8.38 5.25 8.08
C HIS A 234 8.80 4.21 7.03
N GLY A 235 10.06 4.25 6.60
CA GLY A 235 10.63 3.34 5.61
C GLY A 235 11.30 2.12 6.23
N PHE A 236 11.47 1.07 5.42
CA PHE A 236 12.12 -0.19 5.83
C PHE A 236 13.08 -0.75 4.76
N PHE A 237 13.66 0.13 3.95
CA PHE A 237 14.69 -0.19 2.95
C PHE A 237 15.77 0.88 2.99
N ASP A 238 17.05 0.47 3.01
CA ASP A 238 18.21 1.35 2.92
C ASP A 238 18.60 1.54 1.45
N GLU A 239 18.26 2.68 0.89
CA GLU A 239 18.56 2.98 -0.52
C GLU A 239 20.05 3.18 -0.79
N ALA A 240 20.81 3.66 0.20
CA ALA A 240 22.26 3.84 0.03
C ALA A 240 23.01 2.51 -0.03
N ALA A 241 22.52 1.52 0.72
CA ALA A 241 23.06 0.17 0.72
C ALA A 241 22.34 -0.77 -0.28
N ASP A 242 21.27 -0.32 -0.92
CA ASP A 242 20.38 -1.09 -1.79
C ASP A 242 19.90 -2.40 -1.14
N GLN A 243 19.49 -2.34 0.13
CA GLN A 243 19.09 -3.51 0.90
C GLN A 243 17.96 -3.23 1.89
N PRO A 244 17.15 -4.27 2.25
CA PRO A 244 16.16 -4.17 3.31
C PRO A 244 16.81 -3.84 4.66
N THR A 245 16.11 -3.05 5.47
CA THR A 245 16.49 -2.84 6.88
C THR A 245 16.14 -4.08 7.73
N PRO A 246 16.68 -4.22 8.94
CA PRO A 246 16.30 -5.33 9.84
C PRO A 246 14.78 -5.42 10.10
N ALA A 247 14.07 -4.30 10.12
CA ALA A 247 12.62 -4.26 10.29
C ALA A 247 11.86 -4.99 9.16
N ALA A 248 12.40 -5.00 7.94
CA ALA A 248 11.77 -5.65 6.79
C ALA A 248 11.56 -7.16 7.02
N ALA A 249 12.50 -7.85 7.67
CA ALA A 249 12.35 -9.27 7.98
C ALA A 249 11.16 -9.52 8.93
N THR A 250 11.01 -8.69 9.96
CA THR A 250 9.87 -8.77 10.89
C THR A 250 8.55 -8.48 10.17
N ILE A 251 8.52 -7.48 9.27
CA ILE A 251 7.32 -7.17 8.47
C ILE A 251 6.96 -8.35 7.56
N ASP A 252 7.96 -8.95 6.88
CA ASP A 252 7.76 -10.10 5.99
C ASP A 252 7.16 -11.31 6.72
N GLU A 253 7.68 -11.61 7.91
CA GLU A 253 7.14 -12.67 8.79
C GLU A 253 5.69 -12.36 9.20
N LEU A 254 5.42 -11.15 9.70
CA LEU A 254 4.08 -10.73 10.09
C LEU A 254 3.10 -10.79 8.91
N ALA A 255 3.49 -10.32 7.74
CA ALA A 255 2.66 -10.35 6.55
C ALA A 255 2.40 -11.79 6.07
N THR A 256 3.46 -12.62 6.03
CA THR A 256 3.37 -14.02 5.63
C THR A 256 2.42 -14.79 6.55
N ASP A 257 2.53 -14.62 7.87
CA ASP A 257 1.69 -15.32 8.86
C ASP A 257 0.22 -14.88 8.77
N TRP A 258 -0.01 -13.58 8.51
CA TRP A 258 -1.37 -13.07 8.31
C TRP A 258 -2.03 -13.66 7.10
N PHE A 259 -1.34 -13.67 5.97
CA PHE A 259 -1.88 -14.24 4.74
C PHE A 259 -2.06 -15.76 4.84
N ARG A 260 -1.16 -16.50 5.49
CA ARG A 260 -1.35 -17.95 5.73
C ARG A 260 -2.61 -18.27 6.52
N LYS A 261 -2.99 -17.39 7.44
CA LYS A 261 -4.16 -17.57 8.29
C LYS A 261 -5.47 -17.27 7.58
N HIS A 262 -5.45 -16.36 6.60
CA HIS A 262 -6.67 -15.78 6.06
C HIS A 262 -6.87 -15.99 4.55
N LEU A 263 -5.85 -16.41 3.79
CA LEU A 263 -5.96 -16.81 2.38
C LEU A 263 -6.12 -18.32 2.25
#